data_40318d75700b69e4d8e3c8bfee406759
#
_entry.id   40318d75700b69e4d8e3c8bfee406759
#
_cell.length_a   1.000
_cell.length_b   1.000
_cell.length_c   1.000
_cell.angle_alpha   90.00
_cell.angle_beta   90.00
_cell.angle_gamma   90.00
#
_symmetry.space_group_name_H-M   'P 1'
#
loop_
_entity.id
_entity.type
_entity.pdbx_description
1 polymer ?
#
loop_
_entity_poly.entity_id
_entity_poly.type
_entity_poly.pdbx_seq_one_letter_code
_entity_poly.pdbx_strand_id
1 'polypeptide(L)'
;MYPREYALGKQGLVIMKQHSGYGLPEVEACAIALHIVNAEGDGATFSTNLQSVMKSVEIIDQIIALIESRMGELDRTAHGYLRFVAHLRYLIKRLATNTAVMQEDANLLNQVAKDFPASFDMASAGGEYLAANYGWHLTSEEM
;
A
#
# COMPACT_ATOMS: atom_id res chain seq x y z
N MET A 1 -18.21 -18.26 -15.39
CA MET A 1 -18.94 -17.00 -15.21
C MET A 1 -19.70 -17.10 -13.90
N TYR A 2 -19.65 -16.12 -13.02
CA TYR A 2 -20.20 -16.11 -11.66
C TYR A 2 -21.51 -15.29 -11.66
N PRO A 3 -22.67 -15.92 -11.99
CA PRO A 3 -23.91 -15.18 -12.26
C PRO A 3 -24.50 -14.52 -11.01
N ARG A 4 -24.31 -15.14 -9.83
CA ARG A 4 -24.79 -14.59 -8.55
C ARG A 4 -24.00 -13.34 -8.15
N GLU A 5 -22.70 -13.43 -8.23
CA GLU A 5 -21.77 -12.35 -7.87
C GLU A 5 -21.90 -11.18 -8.86
N TYR A 6 -22.12 -11.48 -10.14
CA TYR A 6 -22.42 -10.47 -11.15
C TYR A 6 -23.75 -9.75 -10.89
N ALA A 7 -24.79 -10.47 -10.47
CA ALA A 7 -26.06 -9.85 -10.07
C ALA A 7 -25.87 -8.93 -8.85
N LEU A 8 -25.07 -9.35 -7.86
CA LEU A 8 -24.70 -8.51 -6.70
C LEU A 8 -23.91 -7.28 -7.13
N GLY A 9 -22.99 -7.43 -8.10
CA GLY A 9 -22.25 -6.32 -8.68
C GLY A 9 -23.16 -5.28 -9.32
N LYS A 10 -24.18 -5.71 -10.07
CA LYS A 10 -25.20 -4.80 -10.64
C LYS A 10 -26.01 -4.08 -9.55
N GLN A 11 -26.41 -4.77 -8.50
CA GLN A 11 -27.12 -4.15 -7.37
C GLN A 11 -26.21 -3.11 -6.68
N GLY A 12 -24.94 -3.40 -6.52
CA GLY A 12 -23.94 -2.45 -5.99
C GLY A 12 -23.89 -1.16 -6.81
N LEU A 13 -23.86 -1.27 -8.16
CA LEU A 13 -23.89 -0.08 -9.04
C LEU A 13 -25.15 0.76 -8.86
N VAL A 14 -26.31 0.14 -8.67
CA VAL A 14 -27.58 0.84 -8.42
C VAL A 14 -27.51 1.62 -7.10
N ILE A 15 -27.03 0.97 -6.04
CA ILE A 15 -26.87 1.59 -4.71
C ILE A 15 -25.89 2.77 -4.79
N MET A 16 -24.75 2.59 -5.45
CA MET A 16 -23.74 3.64 -5.63
C MET A 16 -24.33 4.84 -6.38
N LYS A 17 -25.09 4.61 -7.45
CA LYS A 17 -25.77 5.67 -8.21
C LYS A 17 -26.77 6.44 -7.35
N GLN A 18 -27.54 5.73 -6.51
CA GLN A 18 -28.54 6.36 -5.62
C GLN A 18 -27.88 7.26 -4.55
N HIS A 19 -26.71 6.88 -4.04
CA HIS A 19 -26.05 7.61 -2.96
C HIS A 19 -25.10 8.70 -3.45
N SER A 20 -24.40 8.47 -4.55
CA SER A 20 -23.39 9.41 -5.08
C SER A 20 -23.90 10.30 -6.20
N GLY A 21 -25.04 9.96 -6.82
CA GLY A 21 -25.55 10.62 -8.02
C GLY A 21 -24.77 10.25 -9.31
N TYR A 22 -23.65 9.53 -9.22
CA TYR A 22 -22.85 9.12 -10.37
C TYR A 22 -23.21 7.70 -10.82
N GLY A 23 -23.54 7.55 -12.12
CA GLY A 23 -23.75 6.25 -12.75
C GLY A 23 -22.41 5.72 -13.28
N LEU A 24 -21.98 4.57 -12.77
CA LEU A 24 -20.83 3.84 -13.32
C LEU A 24 -21.29 2.96 -14.49
N PRO A 25 -20.40 2.68 -15.46
CA PRO A 25 -20.68 1.76 -16.57
C PRO A 25 -20.99 0.35 -16.08
N GLU A 26 -21.86 -0.39 -16.80
CA GLU A 26 -22.24 -1.75 -16.41
C GLU A 26 -21.04 -2.72 -16.34
N VAL A 27 -19.96 -2.45 -17.07
CA VAL A 27 -18.73 -3.24 -17.01
C VAL A 27 -18.12 -3.26 -15.60
N GLU A 28 -18.35 -2.24 -14.79
CA GLU A 28 -17.87 -2.20 -13.39
C GLU A 28 -18.57 -3.24 -12.50
N ALA A 29 -19.75 -3.73 -12.90
CA ALA A 29 -20.38 -4.86 -12.22
C ALA A 29 -19.50 -6.13 -12.27
N CYS A 30 -18.72 -6.31 -13.32
CA CYS A 30 -17.77 -7.42 -13.44
C CYS A 30 -16.62 -7.27 -12.44
N ALA A 31 -16.09 -6.04 -12.26
CA ALA A 31 -15.04 -5.77 -11.30
C ALA A 31 -15.54 -6.01 -9.86
N ILE A 32 -16.73 -5.54 -9.53
CA ILE A 32 -17.36 -5.79 -8.22
C ILE A 32 -17.60 -7.29 -8.01
N ALA A 33 -18.13 -8.00 -9.03
CA ALA A 33 -18.35 -9.45 -8.98
C ALA A 33 -17.05 -10.21 -8.70
N LEU A 34 -15.95 -9.82 -9.37
CA LEU A 34 -14.65 -10.44 -9.17
C LEU A 34 -14.12 -10.22 -7.75
N HIS A 35 -14.32 -9.03 -7.19
CA HIS A 35 -13.99 -8.75 -5.79
C HIS A 35 -14.81 -9.60 -4.82
N ILE A 36 -16.10 -9.81 -5.09
CA ILE A 36 -16.97 -10.70 -4.29
C ILE A 36 -16.48 -12.15 -4.37
N VAL A 37 -16.22 -12.67 -5.58
CA VAL A 37 -15.68 -14.03 -5.77
C VAL A 37 -14.38 -14.24 -5.01
N ASN A 38 -13.47 -13.28 -5.10
CA ASN A 38 -12.21 -13.33 -4.38
C ASN A 38 -12.38 -13.27 -2.85
N ALA A 39 -13.43 -12.59 -2.38
CA ALA A 39 -13.77 -12.53 -0.96
C ALA A 39 -14.50 -13.80 -0.47
N GLU A 40 -15.37 -14.40 -1.28
CA GLU A 40 -16.11 -15.61 -0.91
C GLU A 40 -15.22 -16.88 -0.91
N GLY A 41 -14.17 -16.91 -1.75
CA GLY A 41 -13.21 -18.02 -1.76
C GLY A 41 -12.44 -18.21 -0.45
N ASP A 42 -12.44 -17.18 0.41
CA ASP A 42 -11.67 -17.14 1.65
C ASP A 42 -12.45 -16.44 2.77
N GLY A 43 -13.54 -17.01 3.24
CA GLY A 43 -14.38 -16.40 4.28
C GLY A 43 -13.64 -16.06 5.60
N ALA A 44 -12.55 -16.78 5.90
CA ALA A 44 -11.62 -16.44 6.99
C ALA A 44 -10.61 -15.36 6.58
N THR A 45 -10.27 -15.27 5.29
CA THR A 45 -9.24 -14.40 4.74
C THR A 45 -9.74 -12.98 4.51
N PHE A 46 -11.05 -12.75 4.33
CA PHE A 46 -11.59 -11.40 4.12
C PHE A 46 -11.40 -10.52 5.36
N SER A 47 -11.74 -11.02 6.55
CA SER A 47 -11.52 -10.26 7.80
C SER A 47 -10.03 -10.03 8.05
N THR A 48 -9.20 -11.03 7.81
CA THR A 48 -7.73 -10.93 7.93
C THR A 48 -7.16 -10.00 6.87
N ASN A 49 -7.65 -10.04 5.64
CA ASN A 49 -7.22 -9.14 4.58
C ASN A 49 -7.62 -7.69 4.85
N LEU A 50 -8.83 -7.44 5.35
CA LEU A 50 -9.27 -6.10 5.69
C LEU A 50 -8.40 -5.51 6.82
N GLN A 51 -8.15 -6.28 7.88
CA GLN A 51 -7.26 -5.85 8.97
C GLN A 51 -5.83 -5.59 8.47
N SER A 52 -5.29 -6.44 7.60
CA SER A 52 -3.95 -6.24 7.04
C SER A 52 -3.88 -5.00 6.13
N VAL A 53 -4.94 -4.72 5.35
CA VAL A 53 -5.02 -3.51 4.54
C VAL A 53 -5.10 -2.27 5.43
N MET A 54 -5.97 -2.27 6.44
CA MET A 54 -6.09 -1.15 7.39
C MET A 54 -4.76 -0.89 8.11
N LYS A 55 -4.10 -1.94 8.58
CA LYS A 55 -2.77 -1.84 9.21
C LYS A 55 -1.73 -1.28 8.23
N SER A 56 -1.75 -1.70 6.98
CA SER A 56 -0.84 -1.19 5.95
C SER A 56 -1.05 0.30 5.69
N VAL A 57 -2.30 0.76 5.63
CA VAL A 57 -2.64 2.18 5.46
C VAL A 57 -2.15 2.98 6.67
N GLU A 58 -2.37 2.50 7.88
CA GLU A 58 -1.89 3.15 9.11
C GLU A 58 -0.35 3.30 9.11
N ILE A 59 0.37 2.26 8.74
CA ILE A 59 1.84 2.30 8.64
C ILE A 59 2.30 3.33 7.62
N ILE A 60 1.65 3.37 6.44
CA ILE A 60 1.96 4.34 5.38
C ILE A 60 1.74 5.76 5.90
N ASP A 61 0.61 6.04 6.55
CA ASP A 61 0.30 7.36 7.09
C ASP A 61 1.32 7.79 8.16
N GLN A 62 1.76 6.87 9.01
CA GLN A 62 2.81 7.15 10.02
C GLN A 62 4.16 7.48 9.38
N ILE A 63 4.56 6.75 8.33
CA ILE A 63 5.81 7.04 7.60
C ILE A 63 5.71 8.38 6.89
N ILE A 64 4.57 8.68 6.24
CA ILE A 64 4.36 9.98 5.61
C ILE A 64 4.42 11.11 6.64
N ALA A 65 3.76 10.96 7.79
CA ALA A 65 3.81 11.94 8.87
C ALA A 65 5.24 12.14 9.41
N LEU A 66 6.04 11.09 9.52
CA LEU A 66 7.45 11.16 9.89
C LEU A 66 8.25 11.99 8.88
N ILE A 67 8.03 11.77 7.58
CA ILE A 67 8.68 12.52 6.51
C ILE A 67 8.25 13.99 6.54
N GLU A 68 6.94 14.25 6.63
CA GLU A 68 6.40 15.61 6.67
C GLU A 68 6.88 16.40 7.90
N SER A 69 7.10 15.72 9.02
CA SER A 69 7.65 16.35 10.23
C SER A 69 9.08 16.89 10.06
N ARG A 70 9.84 16.33 9.12
CA ARG A 70 11.25 16.69 8.87
C ARG A 70 11.45 17.55 7.63
N MET A 71 10.67 17.32 6.59
CA MET A 71 10.82 17.96 5.28
C MET A 71 9.75 19.02 4.99
N GLY A 72 8.69 19.09 5.81
CA GLY A 72 7.50 19.89 5.54
C GLY A 72 6.46 19.13 4.73
N GLU A 73 5.33 19.77 4.49
CA GLU A 73 4.16 19.20 3.84
C GLU A 73 4.49 18.71 2.42
N LEU A 74 4.10 17.48 2.11
CA LEU A 74 4.30 16.87 0.80
C LEU A 74 3.17 17.23 -0.16
N ASP A 75 3.50 17.56 -1.41
CA ASP A 75 2.50 17.72 -2.47
C ASP A 75 1.93 16.35 -2.87
N ARG A 76 0.76 16.03 -2.31
CA ARG A 76 0.06 14.76 -2.53
C ARG A 76 -0.48 14.59 -3.95
N THR A 77 -0.49 15.64 -4.76
CA THR A 77 -0.89 15.61 -6.16
C THR A 77 0.29 15.36 -7.10
N ALA A 78 1.52 15.53 -6.60
CA ALA A 78 2.73 15.31 -7.38
C ALA A 78 2.87 13.85 -7.80
N HIS A 79 3.28 13.63 -9.04
CA HIS A 79 3.53 12.28 -9.59
C HIS A 79 4.57 11.49 -8.77
N GLY A 80 5.58 12.18 -8.23
CA GLY A 80 6.58 11.61 -7.34
C GLY A 80 5.99 11.06 -6.05
N TYR A 81 5.03 11.76 -5.45
CA TYR A 81 4.32 11.30 -4.25
C TYR A 81 3.53 10.01 -4.53
N LEU A 82 2.78 9.96 -5.62
CA LEU A 82 2.01 8.76 -5.98
C LEU A 82 2.91 7.54 -6.20
N ARG A 83 4.05 7.73 -6.85
CA ARG A 83 5.06 6.66 -7.01
C ARG A 83 5.64 6.22 -5.67
N PHE A 84 6.00 7.15 -4.81
CA PHE A 84 6.53 6.87 -3.49
C PHE A 84 5.54 6.03 -2.66
N VAL A 85 4.27 6.45 -2.59
CA VAL A 85 3.23 5.69 -1.88
C VAL A 85 3.05 4.28 -2.46
N ALA A 86 3.10 4.12 -3.79
CA ALA A 86 3.03 2.82 -4.43
C ALA A 86 4.20 1.91 -4.02
N HIS A 87 5.45 2.43 -4.03
CA HIS A 87 6.63 1.69 -3.58
C HIS A 87 6.53 1.31 -2.10
N LEU A 88 6.10 2.24 -1.25
CA LEU A 88 5.91 2.00 0.17
C LEU A 88 4.88 0.89 0.45
N ARG A 89 3.78 0.84 -0.32
CA ARG A 89 2.80 -0.26 -0.23
C ARG A 89 3.41 -1.62 -0.57
N TYR A 90 4.25 -1.68 -1.62
CA TYR A 90 4.95 -2.93 -1.99
C TYR A 90 5.95 -3.34 -0.92
N LEU A 91 6.71 -2.40 -0.36
CA LEU A 91 7.63 -2.65 0.74
C LEU A 91 6.90 -3.27 1.94
N ILE A 92 5.84 -2.61 2.42
CA ILE A 92 5.07 -3.08 3.58
C ILE A 92 4.48 -4.47 3.33
N LYS A 93 3.97 -4.73 2.11
CA LYS A 93 3.46 -6.06 1.75
C LYS A 93 4.56 -7.12 1.84
N ARG A 94 5.77 -6.86 1.32
CA ARG A 94 6.91 -7.80 1.39
C ARG A 94 7.34 -8.06 2.84
N LEU A 95 7.45 -7.01 3.64
CA LEU A 95 7.81 -7.13 5.05
C LEU A 95 6.77 -7.93 5.83
N ALA A 96 5.49 -7.69 5.59
CA ALA A 96 4.40 -8.41 6.24
C ALA A 96 4.35 -9.90 5.84
N THR A 97 4.79 -10.25 4.64
CA THR A 97 4.84 -11.63 4.13
C THR A 97 6.22 -12.30 4.30
N ASN A 98 7.17 -11.59 4.92
CA ASN A 98 8.56 -12.04 5.08
C ASN A 98 9.22 -12.45 3.75
N THR A 99 8.92 -11.72 2.69
CA THR A 99 9.48 -11.91 1.33
C THR A 99 10.48 -10.80 1.02
N ALA A 100 11.42 -10.56 1.95
CA ALA A 100 12.47 -9.56 1.78
C ALA A 100 13.36 -9.87 0.56
N VAL A 101 13.86 -8.82 -0.08
CA VAL A 101 14.85 -8.97 -1.15
C VAL A 101 16.16 -9.44 -0.54
N MET A 102 16.68 -10.56 -1.02
CA MET A 102 17.88 -11.23 -0.45
C MET A 102 19.19 -10.71 -1.05
N GLN A 103 19.17 -9.67 -1.84
CA GLN A 103 20.35 -9.13 -2.52
C GLN A 103 20.84 -7.90 -1.76
N GLU A 104 22.04 -7.95 -1.22
CA GLU A 104 22.68 -6.82 -0.54
C GLU A 104 23.77 -6.23 -1.41
N ASP A 105 23.61 -5.01 -1.89
CA ASP A 105 24.66 -4.21 -2.53
C ASP A 105 25.08 -3.04 -1.63
N ALA A 106 26.03 -3.32 -0.74
CA ALA A 106 26.60 -2.31 0.17
C ALA A 106 27.27 -1.14 -0.58
N ASN A 107 27.71 -1.33 -1.82
CA ASN A 107 28.33 -0.26 -2.60
C ASN A 107 27.26 0.73 -3.09
N LEU A 108 26.10 0.22 -3.54
CA LEU A 108 24.99 1.05 -3.97
C LEU A 108 24.48 1.92 -2.81
N LEU A 109 24.29 1.32 -1.64
CA LEU A 109 23.83 2.03 -0.45
C LEU A 109 24.80 3.16 -0.04
N ASN A 110 26.11 2.88 -0.04
CA ASN A 110 27.13 3.89 0.25
C ASN A 110 27.14 5.02 -0.78
N GLN A 111 26.87 4.72 -2.04
CA GLN A 111 26.78 5.73 -3.10
C GLN A 111 25.55 6.62 -2.89
N VAL A 112 24.38 6.04 -2.61
CA VAL A 112 23.14 6.78 -2.32
C VAL A 112 23.33 7.67 -1.09
N ALA A 113 23.97 7.17 -0.02
CA ALA A 113 24.23 7.96 1.18
C ALA A 113 25.11 9.20 0.91
N LYS A 114 26.04 9.11 -0.05
CA LYS A 114 26.89 10.23 -0.45
C LYS A 114 26.18 11.22 -1.37
N ASP A 115 25.45 10.71 -2.35
CA ASP A 115 24.85 11.53 -3.41
C ASP A 115 23.53 12.19 -2.94
N PHE A 116 22.82 11.51 -2.03
CA PHE A 116 21.51 11.94 -1.52
C PHE A 116 21.40 11.81 0.01
N PRO A 117 22.25 12.50 0.80
CA PRO A 117 22.33 12.31 2.26
C PRO A 117 20.99 12.57 2.97
N ALA A 118 20.24 13.59 2.57
CA ALA A 118 18.95 13.90 3.19
C ALA A 118 17.90 12.81 2.95
N SER A 119 17.88 12.22 1.74
CA SER A 119 16.99 11.11 1.41
C SER A 119 17.38 9.83 2.13
N PHE A 120 18.69 9.58 2.26
CA PHE A 120 19.23 8.46 3.01
C PHE A 120 18.88 8.53 4.50
N ASP A 121 19.07 9.70 5.13
CA ASP A 121 18.70 9.92 6.54
C ASP A 121 17.20 9.71 6.77
N MET A 122 16.37 10.08 5.79
CA MET A 122 14.93 9.90 5.86
C MET A 122 14.55 8.42 5.73
N ALA A 123 15.16 7.69 4.78
CA ALA A 123 14.94 6.25 4.62
C ALA A 123 15.38 5.49 5.87
N SER A 124 16.53 5.86 6.45
CA SER A 124 17.03 5.30 7.71
C SER A 124 16.06 5.51 8.86
N ALA A 125 15.50 6.70 9.01
CA ALA A 125 14.50 7.00 10.03
C ALA A 125 13.20 6.18 9.84
N GLY A 126 12.76 5.98 8.60
CA GLY A 126 11.65 5.10 8.26
C GLY A 126 11.93 3.64 8.61
N GLY A 127 13.14 3.17 8.31
CA GLY A 127 13.61 1.83 8.67
C GLY A 127 13.67 1.62 10.19
N GLU A 128 14.20 2.58 10.94
CA GLU A 128 14.22 2.55 12.41
C GLU A 128 12.80 2.51 12.99
N TYR A 129 11.88 3.29 12.44
CA TYR A 129 10.48 3.28 12.84
C TYR A 129 9.84 1.89 12.64
N LEU A 130 10.06 1.26 11.48
CA LEU A 130 9.53 -0.07 11.18
C LEU A 130 10.15 -1.14 12.08
N ALA A 131 11.44 -1.07 12.36
CA ALA A 131 12.13 -2.00 13.26
C ALA A 131 11.61 -1.86 14.70
N ALA A 132 11.46 -0.64 15.20
CA ALA A 132 11.03 -0.38 16.58
C ALA A 132 9.56 -0.78 16.83
N ASN A 133 8.66 -0.56 15.87
CA ASN A 133 7.22 -0.76 16.06
C ASN A 133 6.71 -2.12 15.56
N TYR A 134 7.39 -2.73 14.58
CA TYR A 134 6.93 -3.95 13.91
C TYR A 134 7.97 -5.07 13.89
N GLY A 135 9.21 -4.80 14.35
CA GLY A 135 10.32 -5.75 14.28
C GLY A 135 10.78 -6.02 12.84
N TRP A 136 10.46 -5.14 11.89
CA TRP A 136 10.81 -5.27 10.49
C TRP A 136 12.13 -4.56 10.20
N HIS A 137 13.11 -5.30 9.73
CA HIS A 137 14.42 -4.76 9.37
C HIS A 137 14.52 -4.67 7.84
N LEU A 138 14.83 -3.47 7.36
CA LEU A 138 15.05 -3.23 5.93
C LEU A 138 16.42 -3.74 5.53
N THR A 139 16.50 -4.33 4.33
CA THR A 139 17.78 -4.61 3.68
C THR A 139 18.34 -3.33 3.06
N SER A 140 19.62 -3.36 2.66
CA SER A 140 20.27 -2.23 1.98
C SER A 140 19.56 -1.80 0.68
N GLU A 141 18.86 -2.70 0.02
CA GLU A 141 18.12 -2.42 -1.22
C GLU A 141 16.71 -1.88 -0.97
N GLU A 142 16.18 -2.07 0.24
CA GLU A 142 14.87 -1.59 0.64
C GLU A 142 14.92 -0.19 1.28
N MET A 143 16.10 0.28 1.61
CA MET A 143 16.37 1.64 2.08
C MET A 143 16.54 2.63 0.94
#